data_711afd48f6b619cc6d47df1074c7b3e9
#
_entry.id   711afd48f6b619cc6d47df1074c7b3e9
#
_cell.length_a   1.000
_cell.length_b   1.000
_cell.length_c   1.000
_cell.angle_alpha   90.00
_cell.angle_beta   90.00
_cell.angle_gamma   90.00
#
_symmetry.space_group_name_H-M   'P 1'
#
loop_
_entity.id
_entity.type
_entity.pdbx_description
1 polymer ?
#
loop_
_entity_poly.entity_id
_entity_poly.type
_entity_poly.pdbx_seq_one_letter_code
_entity_poly.pdbx_strand_id
1 'polypeptide(L)'
;MQRYLFYSATSDIWKVERLKLPADYHVKIWVPKILSMAPRELMSSTFFVWWLFHWLKVFKNPCYKIYLVYTKDKLLAHYTVLLPAHFRFPFMHRSDLQIGPVGTNERHRRQGLAHYVINSILKEHENTTVRLWYVTRKENEASKKLIEGANFSKIGE
;
A
#
# COMPACT_ATOMS: atom_id res chain seq x y z
N MET A 1 -2.92 -24.78 -4.72
CA MET A 1 -1.99 -23.94 -3.92
C MET A 1 -1.94 -22.56 -4.54
N GLN A 2 -2.25 -21.50 -3.77
CA GLN A 2 -2.19 -20.13 -4.30
C GLN A 2 -0.72 -19.73 -4.47
N ARG A 3 -0.34 -19.23 -5.65
CA ARG A 3 1.00 -18.73 -5.93
C ARG A 3 1.03 -17.21 -5.84
N TYR A 4 2.08 -16.70 -5.21
CA TYR A 4 2.28 -15.26 -5.03
C TYR A 4 3.51 -14.81 -5.79
N LEU A 5 3.42 -13.61 -6.37
CA LEU A 5 4.54 -12.94 -7.02
C LEU A 5 5.04 -11.82 -6.11
N PHE A 6 6.34 -11.72 -6.01
CA PHE A 6 7.04 -10.71 -5.23
C PHE A 6 7.73 -9.73 -6.18
N TYR A 7 7.43 -8.47 -5.97
CA TYR A 7 8.03 -7.35 -6.70
C TYR A 7 8.73 -6.43 -5.72
N SER A 8 9.83 -5.81 -6.14
CA SER A 8 10.46 -4.75 -5.36
C SER A 8 11.07 -3.67 -6.24
N ALA A 9 11.23 -2.49 -5.66
CA ALA A 9 11.95 -1.37 -6.25
C ALA A 9 12.61 -0.51 -5.17
N THR A 10 13.67 0.19 -5.56
CA THR A 10 14.36 1.23 -4.79
C THR A 10 14.19 2.58 -5.49
N SER A 11 14.44 3.68 -4.81
CA SER A 11 14.12 5.03 -5.30
C SER A 11 14.85 5.43 -6.60
N ASP A 12 15.92 4.77 -6.94
CA ASP A 12 16.67 4.94 -8.19
C ASP A 12 16.01 4.25 -9.41
N ILE A 13 15.06 3.34 -9.17
CA ILE A 13 14.44 2.52 -10.21
C ILE A 13 12.99 2.92 -10.48
N TRP A 14 12.21 3.21 -9.43
CA TRP A 14 10.79 3.50 -9.61
C TRP A 14 10.52 4.81 -10.35
N LYS A 15 9.38 4.87 -10.99
CA LYS A 15 8.98 6.03 -11.78
C LYS A 15 7.95 6.84 -11.00
N VAL A 16 8.29 8.10 -10.69
CA VAL A 16 7.35 9.07 -10.13
C VAL A 16 6.73 9.87 -11.25
N GLU A 17 5.41 9.92 -11.30
CA GLU A 17 4.64 10.66 -12.30
C GLU A 17 3.91 11.86 -11.68
N ARG A 18 3.68 12.90 -12.47
CA ARG A 18 2.84 14.04 -12.06
C ARG A 18 1.37 13.70 -12.30
N LEU A 19 0.80 12.89 -11.43
CA LEU A 19 -0.61 12.51 -11.50
C LEU A 19 -1.47 13.51 -10.73
N LYS A 20 -2.68 13.76 -11.25
CA LYS A 20 -3.71 14.52 -10.54
C LYS A 20 -4.82 13.58 -10.10
N LEU A 21 -5.21 13.73 -8.84
CA LEU A 21 -6.42 13.05 -8.36
C LEU A 21 -7.64 13.69 -9.03
N PRO A 22 -8.61 12.92 -9.54
CA PRO A 22 -9.84 13.49 -10.08
C PRO A 22 -10.57 14.35 -9.02
N ALA A 23 -11.19 15.44 -9.46
CA ALA A 23 -11.73 16.49 -8.57
C ALA A 23 -12.81 15.98 -7.58
N ASP A 24 -13.43 14.85 -7.87
CA ASP A 24 -14.47 14.25 -7.03
C ASP A 24 -13.94 13.39 -5.89
N TYR A 25 -12.63 13.31 -5.77
CA TYR A 25 -11.97 12.50 -4.74
C TYR A 25 -11.02 13.34 -3.88
N HIS A 26 -10.82 12.88 -2.64
CA HIS A 26 -9.79 13.41 -1.75
C HIS A 26 -9.08 12.28 -1.00
N VAL A 27 -7.82 12.49 -0.66
CA VAL A 27 -7.00 11.51 0.07
C VAL A 27 -6.96 11.86 1.54
N LYS A 28 -7.08 10.84 2.39
CA LYS A 28 -6.83 10.90 3.83
C LYS A 28 -5.83 9.81 4.21
N ILE A 29 -4.83 10.16 4.99
CA ILE A 29 -3.89 9.19 5.55
C ILE A 29 -4.32 8.87 6.98
N TRP A 30 -4.56 7.59 7.23
CA TRP A 30 -4.81 7.07 8.57
C TRP A 30 -3.51 6.50 9.14
N VAL A 31 -3.24 6.81 10.39
CA VAL A 31 -2.14 6.24 11.18
C VAL A 31 -2.72 5.60 12.44
N PRO A 32 -2.08 4.53 12.98
CA PRO A 32 -2.59 3.84 14.16
C PRO A 32 -2.64 4.78 15.38
N LYS A 33 -3.76 4.72 16.11
CA LYS A 33 -3.99 5.43 17.36
C LYS A 33 -4.43 4.43 18.41
N ILE A 34 -4.18 4.73 19.70
CA ILE A 34 -4.54 3.82 20.81
C ILE A 34 -6.04 3.47 20.78
N LEU A 35 -6.90 4.45 20.54
CA LEU A 35 -8.36 4.28 20.51
C LEU A 35 -8.94 4.07 19.11
N SER A 36 -8.11 3.87 18.08
CA SER A 36 -8.54 3.66 16.70
C SER A 36 -7.72 2.56 16.04
N MET A 37 -8.26 1.35 16.05
CA MET A 37 -7.59 0.15 15.55
C MET A 37 -7.54 0.08 14.02
N ALA A 38 -8.50 0.68 13.34
CA ALA A 38 -8.59 0.77 11.89
C ALA A 38 -9.55 1.91 11.48
N PRO A 39 -9.53 2.35 10.21
CA PRO A 39 -10.64 3.11 9.64
C PRO A 39 -11.95 2.33 9.78
N ARG A 40 -13.07 3.02 10.04
CA ARG A 40 -14.38 2.36 10.28
C ARG A 40 -14.79 1.43 9.13
N GLU A 41 -14.53 1.84 7.90
CA GLU A 41 -14.88 1.13 6.68
C GLU A 41 -14.03 -0.12 6.43
N LEU A 42 -12.90 -0.26 7.14
CA LEU A 42 -11.93 -1.34 6.99
C LEU A 42 -11.81 -2.22 8.24
N MET A 43 -12.76 -2.14 9.18
CA MET A 43 -12.72 -2.91 10.41
C MET A 43 -12.79 -4.42 10.10
N SER A 44 -11.68 -5.12 10.35
CA SER A 44 -11.56 -6.58 10.26
C SER A 44 -10.49 -7.10 11.20
N SER A 45 -10.47 -8.41 11.43
CA SER A 45 -9.44 -9.07 12.25
C SER A 45 -8.01 -8.79 11.77
N THR A 46 -7.81 -8.69 10.47
CA THR A 46 -6.49 -8.41 9.88
C THR A 46 -5.98 -7.03 10.30
N PHE A 47 -6.81 -5.99 10.22
CA PHE A 47 -6.41 -4.63 10.63
C PHE A 47 -6.19 -4.53 12.13
N PHE A 48 -6.97 -5.26 12.92
CA PHE A 48 -6.74 -5.37 14.36
C PHE A 48 -5.38 -5.99 14.68
N VAL A 49 -4.99 -7.08 14.00
CA VAL A 49 -3.68 -7.72 14.15
C VAL A 49 -2.55 -6.76 13.78
N TRP A 50 -2.67 -6.01 12.69
CA TRP A 50 -1.65 -5.03 12.31
C TRP A 50 -1.57 -3.85 13.29
N TRP A 51 -2.68 -3.43 13.85
CA TRP A 51 -2.70 -2.45 14.93
C TRP A 51 -1.94 -2.97 16.16
N LEU A 52 -2.16 -4.23 16.57
CA LEU A 52 -1.39 -4.87 17.64
C LEU A 52 0.09 -4.95 17.28
N PHE A 53 0.45 -5.33 16.06
CA PHE A 53 1.84 -5.40 15.60
C PHE A 53 2.55 -4.04 15.70
N HIS A 54 1.83 -2.96 15.45
CA HIS A 54 2.37 -1.61 15.61
C HIS A 54 2.69 -1.31 17.08
N TRP A 55 1.74 -1.54 17.98
CA TRP A 55 1.90 -1.21 19.40
C TRP A 55 2.84 -2.17 20.13
N LEU A 56 2.84 -3.45 19.80
CA LEU A 56 3.76 -4.46 20.35
C LEU A 56 5.14 -4.44 19.69
N LYS A 57 5.41 -3.47 18.80
CA LYS A 57 6.69 -3.32 18.07
C LYS A 57 7.12 -4.57 17.29
N VAL A 58 6.15 -5.35 16.80
CA VAL A 58 6.38 -6.48 15.90
C VAL A 58 6.81 -5.98 14.51
N PHE A 59 6.28 -4.84 14.07
CA PHE A 59 6.78 -4.14 12.91
C PHE A 59 8.20 -3.62 13.18
N LYS A 60 9.10 -3.84 12.21
CA LYS A 60 10.51 -3.46 12.32
C LYS A 60 10.77 -1.95 12.26
N ASN A 61 9.76 -1.15 11.83
CA ASN A 61 9.77 0.31 11.84
C ASN A 61 8.35 0.86 12.08
N PRO A 62 8.17 2.15 12.43
CA PRO A 62 6.87 2.71 12.81
C PRO A 62 6.01 3.20 11.63
N CYS A 63 6.37 2.92 10.38
CA CYS A 63 5.75 3.52 9.19
C CYS A 63 4.42 2.88 8.77
N TYR A 64 3.73 2.13 9.65
CA TYR A 64 2.40 1.59 9.34
C TYR A 64 1.38 2.70 9.13
N LYS A 65 0.77 2.75 7.96
CA LYS A 65 -0.29 3.70 7.61
C LYS A 65 -1.19 3.19 6.49
N ILE A 66 -2.36 3.81 6.36
CA ILE A 66 -3.34 3.47 5.34
C ILE A 66 -3.71 4.74 4.57
N TYR A 67 -3.56 4.70 3.25
CA TYR A 67 -4.03 5.75 2.34
C TYR A 67 -5.46 5.42 1.97
N LEU A 68 -6.35 6.37 2.20
CA LEU A 68 -7.78 6.26 1.97
C LEU A 68 -8.20 7.32 0.95
N VAL A 69 -8.90 6.92 -0.08
CA VAL A 69 -9.48 7.83 -1.06
C VAL A 69 -10.98 7.83 -0.90
N TYR A 70 -11.52 8.99 -0.61
CA TYR A 70 -12.95 9.21 -0.44
C TYR A 70 -13.52 10.01 -1.59
N THR A 71 -14.80 9.75 -1.92
CA THR A 71 -15.62 10.63 -2.76
C THR A 71 -16.01 11.90 -2.00
N LYS A 72 -16.57 12.90 -2.70
CA LYS A 72 -17.18 14.08 -2.08
C LYS A 72 -18.27 13.72 -1.05
N ASP A 73 -19.01 12.65 -1.31
CA ASP A 73 -20.06 12.14 -0.42
C ASP A 73 -19.50 11.30 0.75
N LYS A 74 -18.20 11.35 0.98
CA LYS A 74 -17.50 10.64 2.07
C LYS A 74 -17.59 9.12 2.00
N LEU A 75 -17.82 8.54 0.82
CA LEU A 75 -17.77 7.10 0.59
C LEU A 75 -16.34 6.67 0.29
N LEU A 76 -15.90 5.56 0.91
CA LEU A 76 -14.57 5.00 0.64
C LEU A 76 -14.54 4.39 -0.77
N ALA A 77 -13.75 5.00 -1.65
CA ALA A 77 -13.57 4.55 -3.03
C ALA A 77 -12.35 3.63 -3.19
N HIS A 78 -11.27 3.90 -2.45
CA HIS A 78 -10.03 3.14 -2.55
C HIS A 78 -9.25 3.18 -1.24
N TYR A 79 -8.49 2.11 -0.97
CA TYR A 79 -7.49 2.10 0.09
C TYR A 79 -6.21 1.39 -0.36
N THR A 80 -5.09 1.83 0.18
CA THR A 80 -3.78 1.19 0.05
C THR A 80 -3.10 1.18 1.42
N VAL A 81 -2.70 0.01 1.86
CA VAL A 81 -1.97 -0.15 3.12
C VAL A 81 -0.48 -0.07 2.85
N LEU A 82 0.25 0.61 3.71
CA LEU A 82 1.70 0.60 3.76
C LEU A 82 2.13 -0.11 5.04
N LEU A 83 2.68 -1.30 4.90
CA LEU A 83 3.08 -2.18 5.99
C LEU A 83 4.60 -2.17 6.18
N PRO A 84 5.10 -1.94 7.39
CA PRO A 84 6.51 -2.17 7.70
C PRO A 84 6.89 -3.65 7.61
N ALA A 85 8.18 -3.91 7.39
CA ALA A 85 8.74 -5.25 7.46
C ALA A 85 8.41 -5.92 8.80
N HIS A 86 8.07 -7.20 8.76
CA HIS A 86 7.71 -8.03 9.91
C HIS A 86 8.06 -9.50 9.64
N PHE A 87 7.83 -10.39 10.61
CA PHE A 87 8.29 -11.78 10.57
C PHE A 87 7.78 -12.61 9.38
N ARG A 88 6.62 -12.26 8.80
CA ARG A 88 6.04 -13.00 7.66
C ARG A 88 6.94 -13.00 6.42
N PHE A 89 7.73 -11.94 6.26
CA PHE A 89 8.69 -11.81 5.16
C PHE A 89 10.08 -11.52 5.72
N PRO A 90 10.78 -12.56 6.22
CA PRO A 90 12.05 -12.40 6.94
C PRO A 90 13.19 -11.84 6.08
N PHE A 91 13.07 -11.94 4.75
CA PHE A 91 14.01 -11.37 3.79
C PHE A 91 13.95 -9.84 3.66
N MET A 92 12.90 -9.20 4.16
CA MET A 92 12.77 -7.74 4.15
C MET A 92 13.69 -7.11 5.19
N HIS A 93 14.43 -6.07 4.78
CA HIS A 93 15.25 -5.27 5.68
C HIS A 93 14.37 -4.47 6.66
N ARG A 94 14.97 -4.01 7.77
CA ARG A 94 14.23 -3.25 8.80
C ARG A 94 13.57 -1.97 8.29
N SER A 95 14.21 -1.30 7.33
CA SER A 95 13.68 -0.08 6.70
C SER A 95 12.64 -0.33 5.61
N ASP A 96 12.52 -1.58 5.13
CA ASP A 96 11.67 -1.90 3.99
C ASP A 96 10.18 -1.76 4.33
N LEU A 97 9.40 -1.42 3.32
CA LEU A 97 7.95 -1.27 3.42
C LEU A 97 7.28 -2.11 2.32
N GLN A 98 6.13 -2.66 2.64
CA GLN A 98 5.28 -3.38 1.70
C GLN A 98 4.06 -2.51 1.36
N ILE A 99 3.83 -2.30 0.07
CA ILE A 99 2.59 -1.72 -0.45
C ILE A 99 1.57 -2.85 -0.59
N GLY A 100 0.44 -2.70 0.06
CA GLY A 100 -0.67 -3.66 0.03
C GLY A 100 -1.04 -4.21 1.39
N PRO A 101 -2.29 -4.71 1.50
CA PRO A 101 -3.29 -4.87 0.45
C PRO A 101 -3.78 -3.56 -0.15
N VAL A 102 -4.23 -3.66 -1.39
CA VAL A 102 -4.83 -2.57 -2.18
C VAL A 102 -6.25 -2.96 -2.53
N GLY A 103 -7.20 -2.10 -2.28
CA GLY A 103 -8.60 -2.33 -2.60
C GLY A 103 -9.27 -1.12 -3.22
N THR A 104 -10.05 -1.34 -4.28
CA THR A 104 -10.86 -0.31 -4.93
C THR A 104 -12.29 -0.80 -5.07
N ASN A 105 -13.23 0.00 -4.58
CA ASN A 105 -14.66 -0.27 -4.75
C ASN A 105 -14.99 -0.40 -6.24
N GLU A 106 -15.81 -1.36 -6.61
CA GLU A 106 -16.12 -1.69 -8.01
C GLU A 106 -16.62 -0.49 -8.82
N ARG A 107 -17.46 0.35 -8.21
CA ARG A 107 -18.01 1.56 -8.82
C ARG A 107 -16.95 2.63 -9.13
N HIS A 108 -15.78 2.54 -8.49
CA HIS A 108 -14.69 3.52 -8.61
C HIS A 108 -13.43 2.93 -9.28
N ARG A 109 -13.53 1.73 -9.84
CA ARG A 109 -12.45 1.12 -10.64
C ARG A 109 -12.19 1.92 -11.92
N ARG A 110 -10.98 1.76 -12.48
CA ARG A 110 -10.53 2.44 -13.73
C ARG A 110 -10.50 3.97 -13.65
N GLN A 111 -10.56 4.55 -12.46
CA GLN A 111 -10.43 6.00 -12.22
C GLN A 111 -8.98 6.43 -11.90
N GLY A 112 -8.00 5.52 -12.01
CA GLY A 112 -6.60 5.81 -11.70
C GLY A 112 -6.27 5.94 -10.21
N LEU A 113 -7.22 5.67 -9.29
CA LEU A 113 -7.04 5.90 -7.86
C LEU A 113 -5.86 5.11 -7.27
N ALA A 114 -5.76 3.81 -7.59
CA ALA A 114 -4.64 2.98 -7.13
C ALA A 114 -3.29 3.50 -7.66
N HIS A 115 -3.23 3.88 -8.94
CA HIS A 115 -2.04 4.45 -9.54
C HIS A 115 -1.63 5.76 -8.86
N TYR A 116 -2.59 6.65 -8.62
CA TYR A 116 -2.35 7.89 -7.90
C TYR A 116 -1.78 7.66 -6.50
N VAL A 117 -2.37 6.74 -5.72
CA VAL A 117 -1.93 6.47 -4.35
C VAL A 117 -0.54 5.82 -4.33
N ILE A 118 -0.28 4.82 -5.20
CA ILE A 118 1.05 4.21 -5.30
C ILE A 118 2.09 5.28 -5.67
N ASN A 119 1.79 6.10 -6.66
CA ASN A 119 2.68 7.19 -7.07
C ASN A 119 2.95 8.20 -5.93
N SER A 120 1.94 8.48 -5.09
CA SER A 120 2.11 9.33 -3.91
C SER A 120 3.06 8.70 -2.88
N ILE A 121 2.97 7.37 -2.68
CA ILE A 121 3.89 6.61 -1.82
C ILE A 121 5.32 6.66 -2.38
N LEU A 122 5.49 6.46 -3.69
CA LEU A 122 6.80 6.54 -4.34
C LEU A 122 7.43 7.91 -4.14
N LYS A 123 6.65 8.96 -4.37
CA LYS A 123 7.10 10.34 -4.20
C LYS A 123 7.52 10.66 -2.75
N GLU A 124 6.77 10.17 -1.77
CA GLU A 124 7.09 10.35 -0.34
C GLU A 124 8.45 9.73 0.01
N HIS A 125 8.87 8.66 -0.68
CA HIS A 125 10.11 7.94 -0.42
C HIS A 125 11.21 8.19 -1.46
N GLU A 126 11.04 9.14 -2.39
CA GLU A 126 11.90 9.39 -3.53
C GLU A 126 13.39 9.63 -3.16
N ASN A 127 13.63 10.26 -1.99
CA ASN A 127 14.98 10.57 -1.52
C ASN A 127 15.40 9.70 -0.33
N THR A 128 14.93 8.46 -0.27
CA THR A 128 15.23 7.54 0.82
C THR A 128 15.91 6.27 0.31
N THR A 129 16.55 5.53 1.21
CA THR A 129 17.13 4.20 0.93
C THR A 129 16.13 3.06 1.16
N VAL A 130 14.85 3.40 1.36
CA VAL A 130 13.80 2.42 1.58
C VAL A 130 13.57 1.60 0.31
N ARG A 131 13.49 0.29 0.46
CA ARG A 131 12.99 -0.60 -0.59
C ARG A 131 11.49 -0.81 -0.38
N LEU A 132 10.74 -0.60 -1.45
CA LEU A 132 9.31 -0.87 -1.47
C LEU A 132 9.05 -2.24 -2.08
N TRP A 133 8.22 -3.02 -1.44
CA TRP A 133 7.79 -4.35 -1.85
C TRP A 133 6.32 -4.36 -2.21
N TYR A 134 5.97 -5.21 -3.17
CA TYR A 134 4.58 -5.47 -3.53
C TYR A 134 4.38 -6.98 -3.69
N VAL A 135 3.33 -7.51 -3.07
CA VAL A 135 3.02 -8.94 -3.13
C VAL A 135 1.62 -9.10 -3.72
N THR A 136 1.50 -9.87 -4.78
CA THR A 136 0.21 -10.11 -5.42
C THR A 136 0.04 -11.57 -5.81
N ARG A 137 -1.20 -12.00 -6.03
CA ARG A 137 -1.48 -13.32 -6.58
C ARG A 137 -1.09 -13.37 -8.03
N LYS A 138 -0.61 -14.53 -8.51
CA LYS A 138 -0.19 -14.73 -9.89
C LYS A 138 -1.29 -14.42 -10.91
N GLU A 139 -2.54 -14.67 -10.54
CA GLU A 139 -3.72 -14.47 -11.39
C GLU A 139 -4.23 -13.01 -11.41
N ASN A 140 -3.70 -12.15 -10.56
CA ASN A 140 -4.16 -10.76 -10.45
C ASN A 140 -3.47 -9.86 -11.48
N GLU A 141 -3.92 -9.92 -12.74
CA GLU A 141 -3.37 -9.14 -13.84
C GLU A 141 -3.43 -7.62 -13.62
N ALA A 142 -4.50 -7.14 -12.97
CA ALA A 142 -4.64 -5.71 -12.68
C ALA A 142 -3.54 -5.21 -11.73
N SER A 143 -3.24 -5.96 -10.68
CA SER A 143 -2.16 -5.63 -9.74
C SER A 143 -0.79 -5.74 -10.38
N LYS A 144 -0.56 -6.72 -11.25
CA LYS A 144 0.70 -6.87 -11.98
C LYS A 144 0.95 -5.66 -12.88
N LYS A 145 -0.01 -5.30 -13.73
CA LYS A 145 0.09 -4.12 -14.62
C LYS A 145 0.32 -2.84 -13.83
N LEU A 146 -0.36 -2.68 -12.70
CA LEU A 146 -0.23 -1.50 -11.84
C LEU A 146 1.21 -1.34 -11.33
N ILE A 147 1.80 -2.42 -10.81
CA ILE A 147 3.10 -2.35 -10.15
C ILE A 147 4.27 -2.39 -11.15
N GLU A 148 4.14 -3.11 -12.24
CA GLU A 148 5.11 -3.11 -13.34
C GLU A 148 5.14 -1.74 -14.04
N GLY A 149 3.99 -1.07 -14.17
CA GLY A 149 3.91 0.31 -14.66
C GLY A 149 4.64 1.34 -13.79
N ALA A 150 4.83 1.05 -12.51
CA ALA A 150 5.64 1.83 -11.57
C ALA A 150 7.12 1.43 -11.53
N ASN A 151 7.59 0.63 -12.49
CA ASN A 151 8.95 0.09 -12.63
C ASN A 151 9.41 -0.82 -11.47
N PHE A 152 8.49 -1.53 -10.83
CA PHE A 152 8.87 -2.59 -9.90
C PHE A 152 9.31 -3.83 -10.68
N SER A 153 10.41 -4.43 -10.24
CA SER A 153 10.95 -5.67 -10.82
C SER A 153 10.41 -6.89 -10.08
N LYS A 154 10.01 -7.91 -10.82
CA LYS A 154 9.66 -9.22 -10.24
C LYS A 154 10.93 -9.86 -9.68
N ILE A 155 10.88 -10.25 -8.41
CA ILE A 155 12.02 -10.85 -7.69
C ILE A 155 11.83 -12.34 -7.48
N GLY A 156 10.59 -12.81 -7.35
CA GLY A 156 10.35 -14.22 -7.06
C GLY A 156 8.87 -14.64 -7.19
N GLU A 157 8.67 -15.93 -6.98
CA GLU A 157 7.36 -16.60 -6.99
C GLU A 157 7.25 -17.57 -5.82
#